data_9c0c0ea3e89928d59b9648f868d2bd46
#
_entry.id   9c0c0ea3e89928d59b9648f868d2bd46
#
_cell.length_a   1.000
_cell.length_b   1.000
_cell.length_c   1.000
_cell.angle_alpha   90.00
_cell.angle_beta   90.00
_cell.angle_gamma   90.00
#
_symmetry.space_group_name_H-M   'P 1'
#
loop_
_entity.id
_entity.type
_entity.pdbx_description
1 polymer ?
#
loop_
_entity_poly.entity_id
_entity_poly.type
_entity_poly.pdbx_seq_one_letter_code
_entity_poly.pdbx_strand_id
1 'polypeptide(L)'
;MKTYKKTIEKNCLEIQYDEDCESPRSWSNLGYFITVDDGFRSPDMNTELENWIKETGQEATSQEEHIKMIKEDYEWENSEEKIIAIYPIVKYEHGGVAYSLGTSHGFDYSNNGFYIITTETQKEVGVKKKDFEKVIEQELKLYNSWCNGENYHYTLYDDKGKVVDSCGGFYDLEDIKEHLPEEYQNEDLSEYLIE
;
A
#
# COMPACT_ATOMS: atom_id res chain seq x y z
N MET A 1 33.06 -6.83 -2.34
CA MET A 1 31.75 -6.91 -2.96
C MET A 1 31.73 -8.18 -3.84
N LYS A 2 31.08 -9.25 -3.41
CA LYS A 2 30.98 -10.49 -4.22
C LYS A 2 29.64 -10.44 -4.93
N THR A 3 29.66 -10.11 -6.19
CA THR A 3 28.51 -10.21 -7.09
C THR A 3 28.23 -11.68 -7.33
N TYR A 4 27.19 -12.23 -6.71
CA TYR A 4 26.75 -13.58 -7.02
C TYR A 4 25.87 -13.53 -8.27
N LYS A 5 26.51 -13.72 -9.43
CA LYS A 5 25.81 -13.98 -10.67
C LYS A 5 25.50 -15.48 -10.72
N LYS A 6 24.23 -15.86 -10.52
CA LYS A 6 23.78 -17.21 -10.85
C LYS A 6 23.49 -17.22 -12.35
N THR A 7 24.41 -17.80 -13.11
CA THR A 7 24.28 -17.92 -14.58
C THR A 7 23.49 -19.19 -14.88
N ILE A 8 22.28 -19.05 -15.36
CA ILE A 8 21.54 -20.11 -16.05
C ILE A 8 21.96 -20.05 -17.53
N GLU A 9 22.16 -21.18 -18.17
CA GLU A 9 22.96 -21.41 -19.41
C GLU A 9 22.74 -20.45 -20.60
N LYS A 10 21.79 -19.49 -20.56
CA LYS A 10 21.54 -18.54 -21.67
C LYS A 10 21.30 -17.10 -21.26
N ASN A 11 20.71 -16.84 -20.12
CA ASN A 11 20.33 -15.49 -19.69
C ASN A 11 20.83 -15.21 -18.27
N CYS A 12 21.11 -13.96 -17.96
CA CYS A 12 21.45 -13.52 -16.60
C CYS A 12 20.32 -12.62 -16.10
N LEU A 13 19.68 -13.00 -15.00
CA LEU A 13 18.67 -12.20 -14.30
C LEU A 13 19.35 -11.39 -13.19
N GLU A 14 19.02 -10.11 -13.11
CA GLU A 14 19.37 -9.22 -11.99
C GLU A 14 18.07 -8.60 -11.46
N ILE A 15 17.88 -8.64 -10.15
CA ILE A 15 16.77 -7.97 -9.47
C ILE A 15 17.38 -6.96 -8.52
N GLN A 16 16.82 -5.76 -8.47
CA GLN A 16 17.29 -4.66 -7.61
C GLN A 16 16.09 -3.99 -6.94
N TYR A 17 16.35 -3.27 -5.84
CA TYR A 17 15.35 -2.38 -5.25
C TYR A 17 15.03 -1.24 -6.21
N ASP A 18 13.75 -0.90 -6.32
CA ASP A 18 13.24 0.17 -7.19
C ASP A 18 12.95 1.41 -6.34
N GLU A 19 13.94 2.30 -6.25
CA GLU A 19 13.84 3.54 -5.47
C GLU A 19 12.88 4.57 -6.10
N ASP A 20 12.61 4.46 -7.40
CA ASP A 20 11.73 5.36 -8.15
C ASP A 20 10.28 4.86 -8.25
N CYS A 21 9.95 3.75 -7.56
CA CYS A 21 8.62 3.16 -7.57
C CYS A 21 7.56 4.13 -7.04
N GLU A 22 6.50 4.35 -7.80
CA GLU A 22 5.39 5.21 -7.37
C GLU A 22 4.67 4.63 -6.16
N SER A 23 4.12 5.51 -5.30
CA SER A 23 3.26 5.05 -4.21
C SER A 23 1.98 4.41 -4.77
N PRO A 24 1.58 3.22 -4.30
CA PRO A 24 0.31 2.61 -4.72
C PRO A 24 -0.91 3.45 -4.30
N ARG A 25 -0.72 4.44 -3.43
CA ARG A 25 -1.78 5.41 -3.09
C ARG A 25 -1.98 6.49 -4.15
N SER A 26 -1.13 6.58 -5.18
CA SER A 26 -1.35 7.44 -6.35
C SER A 26 -2.35 6.84 -7.37
N TRP A 27 -2.74 5.58 -7.20
CA TRP A 27 -3.68 4.89 -8.08
C TRP A 27 -5.13 5.10 -7.64
N SER A 28 -6.08 4.64 -8.46
CA SER A 28 -7.49 4.54 -8.08
C SER A 28 -7.67 3.47 -7.00
N ASN A 29 -7.86 3.90 -5.76
CA ASN A 29 -8.05 3.04 -4.59
C ASN A 29 -9.51 3.01 -4.17
N LEU A 30 -9.91 1.98 -3.43
CA LEU A 30 -11.28 1.78 -2.96
C LEU A 30 -11.76 2.91 -2.03
N GLY A 31 -10.85 3.57 -1.34
CA GLY A 31 -11.15 4.67 -0.41
C GLY A 31 -9.91 5.46 -0.04
N TYR A 32 -10.12 6.47 0.79
CA TYR A 32 -9.08 7.33 1.33
C TYR A 32 -8.45 6.72 2.58
N PHE A 33 -7.13 6.67 2.64
CA PHE A 33 -6.39 6.32 3.85
C PHE A 33 -5.89 7.59 4.52
N ILE A 34 -6.53 7.97 5.61
CA ILE A 34 -6.25 9.19 6.38
C ILE A 34 -5.65 8.83 7.74
N THR A 35 -4.62 9.52 8.15
CA THR A 35 -4.05 9.44 9.50
C THR A 35 -4.17 10.79 10.21
N VAL A 36 -4.41 10.76 11.52
CA VAL A 36 -4.51 11.97 12.35
C VAL A 36 -3.39 12.07 13.39
N ASP A 37 -2.30 11.36 13.17
CA ASP A 37 -1.12 11.42 14.02
C ASP A 37 -0.34 12.72 13.79
N ASP A 38 0.01 13.40 14.87
CA ASP A 38 0.95 14.51 14.82
C ASP A 38 2.33 14.01 14.39
N GLY A 39 2.78 14.44 13.21
CA GLY A 39 4.06 14.05 12.62
C GLY A 39 3.96 13.02 11.49
N PHE A 40 2.78 12.45 11.23
CA PHE A 40 2.55 11.62 10.06
C PHE A 40 1.61 12.33 9.07
N ARG A 41 2.07 12.41 7.83
CA ARG A 41 1.24 12.88 6.73
C ARG A 41 0.30 11.76 6.30
N SER A 42 -0.98 12.09 6.10
CA SER A 42 -1.93 11.13 5.53
C SER A 42 -1.41 10.56 4.21
N PRO A 43 -1.50 9.23 4.00
CA PRO A 43 -1.14 8.62 2.72
C PRO A 43 -1.88 9.27 1.55
N ASP A 44 -3.17 9.54 1.72
CA ASP A 44 -3.98 10.24 0.73
C ASP A 44 -4.18 11.69 1.14
N MET A 45 -3.98 12.60 0.19
CA MET A 45 -4.14 14.03 0.42
C MET A 45 -5.58 14.45 0.20
N ASN A 46 -6.40 14.35 1.24
CA ASN A 46 -7.73 14.94 1.28
C ASN A 46 -7.84 15.87 2.49
N THR A 47 -7.49 17.13 2.29
CA THR A 47 -7.40 18.13 3.37
C THR A 47 -8.74 18.36 4.08
N GLU A 48 -9.85 18.32 3.36
CA GLU A 48 -11.18 18.51 3.93
C GLU A 48 -11.53 17.35 4.88
N LEU A 49 -11.42 16.13 4.39
CA LEU A 49 -11.67 14.93 5.17
C LEU A 49 -10.71 14.80 6.36
N GLU A 50 -9.43 15.13 6.19
CA GLU A 50 -8.44 15.12 7.27
C GLU A 50 -8.78 16.13 8.36
N ASN A 51 -9.17 17.36 8.02
CA ASN A 51 -9.58 18.37 8.99
C ASN A 51 -10.85 17.93 9.74
N TRP A 52 -11.83 17.41 9.03
CA TRP A 52 -13.06 16.89 9.63
C TRP A 52 -12.79 15.77 10.64
N ILE A 53 -11.93 14.80 10.29
CA ILE A 53 -11.53 13.72 11.20
C ILE A 53 -10.81 14.28 12.45
N LYS A 54 -9.97 15.29 12.28
CA LYS A 54 -9.29 15.95 13.43
C LYS A 54 -10.26 16.69 14.34
N GLU A 55 -11.22 17.41 13.77
CA GLU A 55 -12.22 18.17 14.55
C GLU A 55 -13.12 17.21 15.34
N THR A 56 -13.70 16.21 14.70
CA THR A 56 -14.54 15.20 15.37
C THR A 56 -13.77 14.38 16.39
N GLY A 57 -12.47 14.14 16.17
CA GLY A 57 -11.60 13.44 17.10
C GLY A 57 -11.37 14.19 18.43
N GLN A 58 -11.49 15.51 18.44
CA GLN A 58 -11.38 16.30 19.69
C GLN A 58 -12.60 16.14 20.61
N GLU A 59 -13.73 15.80 20.06
CA GLU A 59 -15.00 15.65 20.78
C GLU A 59 -15.29 14.19 21.17
N ALA A 60 -14.77 13.25 20.40
CA ALA A 60 -15.01 11.81 20.60
C ALA A 60 -14.32 11.28 21.85
N THR A 61 -15.03 10.48 22.64
CA THR A 61 -14.52 9.83 23.86
C THR A 61 -14.01 8.40 23.62
N SER A 62 -14.31 7.83 22.45
CA SER A 62 -13.85 6.52 21.99
C SER A 62 -13.70 6.49 20.47
N GLN A 63 -12.95 5.50 19.97
CA GLN A 63 -12.80 5.31 18.52
C GLN A 63 -14.14 4.95 17.84
N GLU A 64 -14.99 4.19 18.51
CA GLU A 64 -16.32 3.84 17.99
C GLU A 64 -17.21 5.09 17.84
N GLU A 65 -17.20 5.95 18.86
CA GLU A 65 -17.90 7.24 18.81
C GLU A 65 -17.33 8.15 17.71
N HIS A 66 -16.01 8.21 17.59
CA HIS A 66 -15.34 8.96 16.54
C HIS A 66 -15.77 8.51 15.13
N ILE A 67 -15.73 7.20 14.85
CA ILE A 67 -16.19 6.64 13.57
C ILE A 67 -17.66 7.00 13.31
N LYS A 68 -18.50 6.96 14.34
CA LYS A 68 -19.90 7.33 14.23
C LYS A 68 -20.07 8.79 13.86
N MET A 69 -19.37 9.71 14.56
CA MET A 69 -19.38 11.14 14.28
C MET A 69 -18.92 11.46 12.87
N ILE A 70 -17.77 10.87 12.44
CA ILE A 70 -17.27 11.07 11.07
C ILE A 70 -18.35 10.70 10.05
N LYS A 71 -19.06 9.59 10.26
CA LYS A 71 -20.01 9.06 9.29
C LYS A 71 -21.35 9.78 9.26
N GLU A 72 -21.87 10.16 10.43
CA GLU A 72 -23.23 10.72 10.57
C GLU A 72 -23.27 12.21 10.25
N ASP A 73 -22.22 12.94 10.62
CA ASP A 73 -22.21 14.41 10.57
C ASP A 73 -21.42 14.98 9.38
N TYR A 74 -20.74 14.11 8.62
CA TYR A 74 -19.94 14.56 7.49
C TYR A 74 -20.83 14.93 6.30
N GLU A 75 -20.82 16.21 5.96
CA GLU A 75 -21.45 16.75 4.76
C GLU A 75 -20.36 17.40 3.89
N TRP A 76 -20.15 16.86 2.71
CA TRP A 76 -19.30 17.52 1.71
C TRP A 76 -19.96 18.81 1.21
N GLU A 77 -19.29 19.92 1.35
CA GLU A 77 -19.75 21.17 0.76
C GLU A 77 -19.81 21.01 -0.77
N ASN A 78 -21.03 21.11 -1.34
CA ASN A 78 -21.32 21.01 -2.76
C ASN A 78 -21.11 19.65 -3.44
N SER A 79 -21.08 18.53 -2.75
CA SER A 79 -21.00 17.21 -3.35
C SER A 79 -22.17 16.30 -2.97
N GLU A 80 -22.54 15.38 -3.87
CA GLU A 80 -23.45 14.27 -3.58
C GLU A 80 -22.73 13.08 -2.96
N GLU A 81 -21.46 13.22 -2.71
CA GLU A 81 -20.60 12.19 -2.14
C GLU A 81 -20.97 11.90 -0.69
N LYS A 82 -21.04 10.63 -0.32
CA LYS A 82 -21.36 10.18 1.02
C LYS A 82 -20.36 9.14 1.48
N ILE A 83 -20.02 9.19 2.76
CA ILE A 83 -19.27 8.13 3.42
C ILE A 83 -20.17 6.91 3.60
N ILE A 84 -19.79 5.79 2.99
CA ILE A 84 -20.54 4.53 3.05
C ILE A 84 -19.92 3.50 4.00
N ALA A 85 -18.62 3.58 4.23
CA ALA A 85 -17.93 2.73 5.21
C ALA A 85 -16.68 3.42 5.74
N ILE A 86 -16.35 3.12 7.00
CA ILE A 86 -15.11 3.54 7.66
C ILE A 86 -14.55 2.33 8.38
N TYR A 87 -13.26 2.09 8.19
CA TYR A 87 -12.50 1.04 8.85
C TYR A 87 -11.35 1.66 9.64
N PRO A 88 -11.19 1.34 10.93
CA PRO A 88 -10.02 1.75 11.69
C PRO A 88 -8.78 1.05 11.14
N ILE A 89 -7.68 1.80 11.08
CA ILE A 89 -6.37 1.30 10.68
C ILE A 89 -5.42 1.48 11.85
N VAL A 90 -4.71 0.42 12.18
CA VAL A 90 -3.62 0.43 13.14
C VAL A 90 -2.28 0.45 12.39
N LYS A 91 -1.37 1.31 12.87
CA LYS A 91 0.04 1.31 12.47
C LYS A 91 0.88 0.58 13.52
N TYR A 92 1.75 -0.30 13.09
CA TYR A 92 2.86 -0.86 13.87
C TYR A 92 4.17 -0.31 13.31
N GLU A 93 5.09 0.13 14.21
CA GLU A 93 6.37 0.71 13.82
C GLU A 93 7.48 0.21 14.75
N HIS A 94 8.27 -0.75 14.26
CA HIS A 94 9.44 -1.28 14.97
C HIS A 94 10.45 -1.83 13.95
N GLY A 95 11.37 -0.95 13.48
CA GLY A 95 12.34 -1.31 12.45
C GLY A 95 11.77 -1.38 11.02
N GLY A 96 10.49 -1.14 10.86
CA GLY A 96 9.71 -1.03 9.63
C GLY A 96 8.31 -0.53 9.97
N VAL A 97 7.47 -0.31 8.97
CA VAL A 97 6.10 0.17 9.12
C VAL A 97 5.13 -0.86 8.59
N ALA A 98 4.08 -1.18 9.37
CA ALA A 98 2.99 -2.02 8.91
C ALA A 98 1.64 -1.42 9.29
N TYR A 99 0.79 -1.24 8.29
CA TYR A 99 -0.60 -0.83 8.45
C TYR A 99 -1.52 -2.05 8.29
N SER A 100 -2.52 -2.17 9.15
CA SER A 100 -3.52 -3.24 9.08
C SER A 100 -4.89 -2.78 9.54
N LEU A 101 -5.94 -3.51 9.15
CA LEU A 101 -7.29 -3.27 9.61
C LEU A 101 -7.42 -3.53 11.12
N GLY A 102 -8.22 -2.69 11.79
CA GLY A 102 -8.56 -2.84 13.19
C GLY A 102 -7.75 -1.96 14.12
N THR A 103 -7.61 -2.42 15.36
CA THR A 103 -6.93 -1.73 16.46
C THR A 103 -6.00 -2.68 17.19
N SER A 104 -4.95 -2.15 17.80
CA SER A 104 -4.04 -2.93 18.63
C SER A 104 -3.57 -2.13 19.84
N HIS A 105 -2.90 -2.78 20.77
CA HIS A 105 -2.38 -2.18 21.98
C HIS A 105 -0.90 -2.49 22.12
N GLY A 106 -0.14 -1.51 22.59
CA GLY A 106 1.29 -1.65 22.83
C GLY A 106 2.05 -0.38 22.49
N PHE A 107 3.32 -0.34 22.84
CA PHE A 107 4.15 0.85 22.70
C PHE A 107 4.42 1.21 21.21
N ASP A 108 4.52 0.16 20.38
CA ASP A 108 4.84 0.33 18.94
C ASP A 108 3.60 0.49 18.04
N TYR A 109 2.40 0.64 18.65
CA TYR A 109 1.13 0.74 17.92
C TYR A 109 0.52 2.13 18.00
N SER A 110 -0.02 2.60 16.89
CA SER A 110 -0.87 3.79 16.78
C SER A 110 -2.20 3.44 16.11
N ASN A 111 -3.32 3.88 16.70
CA ASN A 111 -4.69 3.59 16.24
C ASN A 111 -5.35 4.81 15.57
N ASN A 112 -4.57 5.73 15.02
CA ASN A 112 -5.06 7.02 14.52
C ASN A 112 -5.27 7.03 12.99
N GLY A 113 -5.40 5.86 12.38
CA GLY A 113 -5.66 5.70 10.96
C GLY A 113 -7.11 5.32 10.68
N PHE A 114 -7.63 5.81 9.54
CA PHE A 114 -8.96 5.51 9.04
C PHE A 114 -8.89 5.23 7.55
N TYR A 115 -9.54 4.15 7.12
CA TYR A 115 -9.80 3.88 5.72
C TYR A 115 -11.27 4.19 5.43
N ILE A 116 -11.51 5.19 4.58
CA ILE A 116 -12.82 5.79 4.37
C ILE A 116 -13.26 5.56 2.94
N ILE A 117 -14.37 4.85 2.78
CA ILE A 117 -14.96 4.56 1.48
C ILE A 117 -16.15 5.49 1.27
N THR A 118 -16.14 6.17 0.12
CA THR A 118 -17.23 7.05 -0.30
C THR A 118 -18.03 6.44 -1.44
N THR A 119 -19.15 7.07 -1.77
CA THR A 119 -19.95 6.67 -2.94
C THR A 119 -19.17 6.84 -4.24
N GLU A 120 -18.29 7.83 -4.32
CA GLU A 120 -17.48 8.11 -5.51
C GLU A 120 -16.36 7.08 -5.68
N THR A 121 -15.54 6.86 -4.64
CA THR A 121 -14.43 5.89 -4.70
C THR A 121 -14.93 4.48 -4.97
N GLN A 122 -16.03 4.06 -4.32
CA GLN A 122 -16.63 2.76 -4.60
C GLN A 122 -17.11 2.61 -6.05
N LYS A 123 -17.72 3.66 -6.60
CA LYS A 123 -18.21 3.67 -7.98
C LYS A 123 -17.06 3.56 -8.98
N GLU A 124 -15.98 4.27 -8.73
CA GLU A 124 -14.78 4.25 -9.57
C GLU A 124 -14.15 2.85 -9.64
N VAL A 125 -13.94 2.22 -8.49
CA VAL A 125 -13.30 0.90 -8.41
C VAL A 125 -14.28 -0.25 -8.67
N GLY A 126 -15.57 -0.04 -8.45
CA GLY A 126 -16.62 -1.03 -8.75
C GLY A 126 -16.69 -2.23 -7.78
N VAL A 127 -16.06 -2.14 -6.61
CA VAL A 127 -16.01 -3.22 -5.60
C VAL A 127 -17.33 -3.33 -4.84
N LYS A 128 -17.77 -4.57 -4.57
CA LYS A 128 -18.97 -4.84 -3.77
C LYS A 128 -18.64 -4.79 -2.28
N LYS A 129 -19.61 -4.33 -1.47
CA LYS A 129 -19.44 -4.16 -0.03
C LYS A 129 -18.90 -5.40 0.72
N LYS A 130 -19.29 -6.60 0.30
CA LYS A 130 -18.80 -7.86 0.89
C LYS A 130 -17.31 -8.13 0.70
N ASP A 131 -16.69 -7.45 -0.26
CA ASP A 131 -15.29 -7.63 -0.65
C ASP A 131 -14.40 -6.45 -0.16
N PHE A 132 -14.97 -5.46 0.55
CA PHE A 132 -14.26 -4.25 0.98
C PHE A 132 -13.01 -4.56 1.82
N GLU A 133 -13.16 -5.33 2.90
CA GLU A 133 -12.04 -5.66 3.79
C GLU A 133 -10.91 -6.34 3.04
N LYS A 134 -11.23 -7.29 2.17
CA LYS A 134 -10.24 -7.99 1.35
C LYS A 134 -9.46 -7.03 0.44
N VAL A 135 -10.16 -6.07 -0.19
CA VAL A 135 -9.50 -5.09 -1.07
C VAL A 135 -8.64 -4.15 -0.26
N ILE A 136 -9.12 -3.65 0.89
CA ILE A 136 -8.34 -2.81 1.79
C ILE A 136 -7.06 -3.52 2.25
N GLU A 137 -7.15 -4.79 2.65
CA GLU A 137 -5.98 -5.58 3.05
C GLU A 137 -4.96 -5.72 1.92
N GLN A 138 -5.42 -5.90 0.68
CA GLN A 138 -4.54 -5.94 -0.49
C GLN A 138 -3.85 -4.59 -0.74
N GLU A 139 -4.60 -3.48 -0.69
CA GLU A 139 -4.03 -2.14 -0.86
C GLU A 139 -3.05 -1.79 0.26
N LEU A 140 -3.37 -2.15 1.52
CA LEU A 140 -2.46 -1.95 2.65
C LEU A 140 -1.19 -2.81 2.52
N LYS A 141 -1.29 -4.04 1.99
CA LYS A 141 -0.11 -4.88 1.73
C LYS A 141 0.85 -4.17 0.76
N LEU A 142 0.35 -3.69 -0.36
CA LEU A 142 1.15 -2.97 -1.36
C LEU A 142 1.77 -1.69 -0.76
N TYR A 143 0.98 -0.94 0.00
CA TYR A 143 1.44 0.29 0.64
C TYR A 143 2.52 0.00 1.72
N ASN A 144 2.39 -1.09 2.47
CA ASN A 144 3.41 -1.53 3.43
C ASN A 144 4.73 -1.87 2.73
N SER A 145 4.70 -2.62 1.63
CA SER A 145 5.90 -2.91 0.84
C SER A 145 6.57 -1.62 0.37
N TRP A 146 5.77 -0.67 -0.14
CA TRP A 146 6.28 0.63 -0.59
C TRP A 146 6.92 1.44 0.56
N CYS A 147 6.27 1.51 1.72
CA CYS A 147 6.80 2.22 2.90
C CYS A 147 8.12 1.65 3.41
N ASN A 148 8.35 0.35 3.23
CA ASN A 148 9.55 -0.34 3.68
C ASN A 148 10.64 -0.44 2.60
N GLY A 149 10.40 0.12 1.39
CA GLY A 149 11.32 0.04 0.28
C GLY A 149 11.42 -1.36 -0.33
N GLU A 150 10.42 -2.21 -0.09
CA GLU A 150 10.30 -3.56 -0.67
C GLU A 150 9.67 -3.46 -2.06
N ASN A 151 10.31 -2.68 -2.93
CA ASN A 151 9.89 -2.47 -4.32
C ASN A 151 11.03 -2.92 -5.21
N TYR A 152 10.70 -3.55 -6.33
CA TYR A 152 11.69 -4.23 -7.13
C TYR A 152 11.56 -3.88 -8.61
N HIS A 153 12.71 -3.94 -9.29
CA HIS A 153 12.78 -4.01 -10.75
C HIS A 153 13.71 -5.17 -11.15
N TYR A 154 13.48 -5.73 -12.32
CA TYR A 154 14.39 -6.72 -12.88
C TYR A 154 15.00 -6.26 -14.21
N THR A 155 16.15 -6.81 -14.50
CA THR A 155 16.81 -6.70 -15.81
C THR A 155 17.29 -8.09 -16.23
N LEU A 156 16.90 -8.50 -17.43
CA LEU A 156 17.28 -9.76 -18.04
C LEU A 156 18.28 -9.50 -19.18
N TYR A 157 19.40 -10.19 -19.16
CA TYR A 157 20.47 -10.09 -20.15
C TYR A 157 20.62 -11.36 -20.96
N ASP A 158 21.01 -11.23 -22.23
CA ASP A 158 21.43 -12.35 -23.06
C ASP A 158 22.86 -12.85 -22.70
N ASP A 159 23.31 -13.90 -23.40
CA ASP A 159 24.65 -14.49 -23.24
C ASP A 159 25.80 -13.54 -23.55
N LYS A 160 25.52 -12.39 -24.22
CA LYS A 160 26.48 -11.34 -24.56
C LYS A 160 26.44 -10.15 -23.59
N GLY A 161 25.59 -10.22 -22.57
CA GLY A 161 25.39 -9.16 -21.60
C GLY A 161 24.56 -7.98 -22.12
N LYS A 162 23.80 -8.18 -23.20
CA LYS A 162 22.86 -7.18 -23.70
C LYS A 162 21.51 -7.35 -23.01
N VAL A 163 20.91 -6.24 -22.56
CA VAL A 163 19.56 -6.24 -22.02
C VAL A 163 18.56 -6.73 -23.06
N VAL A 164 17.80 -7.75 -22.70
CA VAL A 164 16.70 -8.31 -23.52
C VAL A 164 15.35 -7.96 -22.98
N ASP A 165 15.25 -7.75 -21.66
CA ASP A 165 14.01 -7.30 -21.00
C ASP A 165 14.33 -6.58 -19.70
N SER A 166 13.46 -5.63 -19.29
CA SER A 166 13.55 -4.94 -18.00
C SER A 166 12.20 -4.34 -17.63
N CYS A 167 11.78 -4.53 -16.38
CA CYS A 167 10.54 -3.96 -15.87
C CYS A 167 10.70 -3.66 -14.37
N GLY A 168 10.06 -2.59 -13.90
CA GLY A 168 10.03 -2.15 -12.50
C GLY A 168 8.61 -1.97 -11.99
N GLY A 169 8.50 -1.49 -10.73
CA GLY A 169 7.22 -1.23 -10.08
C GLY A 169 6.58 -2.47 -9.47
N PHE A 170 7.35 -3.49 -9.11
CA PHE A 170 6.86 -4.68 -8.41
C PHE A 170 6.94 -4.47 -6.89
N TYR A 171 5.89 -4.85 -6.17
CA TYR A 171 5.80 -4.77 -4.70
C TYR A 171 5.99 -6.14 -4.02
N ASP A 172 6.20 -7.18 -4.81
CA ASP A 172 6.48 -8.54 -4.35
C ASP A 172 7.38 -9.23 -5.39
N LEU A 173 8.38 -10.00 -4.94
CA LEU A 173 9.24 -10.78 -5.84
C LEU A 173 8.47 -11.84 -6.62
N GLU A 174 7.38 -12.38 -6.05
CA GLU A 174 6.54 -13.38 -6.74
C GLU A 174 5.83 -12.77 -7.96
N ASP A 175 5.46 -11.49 -7.91
CA ASP A 175 4.79 -10.83 -9.04
C ASP A 175 5.72 -10.71 -10.26
N ILE A 176 7.05 -10.67 -10.05
CA ILE A 176 8.05 -10.65 -11.12
C ILE A 176 8.01 -11.95 -11.93
N LYS A 177 7.71 -13.08 -11.30
CA LYS A 177 7.73 -14.41 -11.95
C LYS A 177 6.82 -14.48 -13.18
N GLU A 178 5.67 -13.81 -13.14
CA GLU A 178 4.72 -13.80 -14.25
C GLU A 178 5.27 -13.11 -15.51
N HIS A 179 6.28 -12.28 -15.33
CA HIS A 179 6.94 -11.50 -16.40
C HIS A 179 8.23 -12.17 -16.91
N LEU A 180 8.73 -13.19 -16.21
CA LEU A 180 9.98 -13.85 -16.55
C LEU A 180 9.74 -15.11 -17.42
N PRO A 181 10.76 -15.56 -18.20
CA PRO A 181 10.75 -16.86 -18.88
C PRO A 181 10.46 -18.02 -17.95
N GLU A 182 9.91 -19.14 -18.51
CA GLU A 182 9.49 -20.32 -17.75
C GLU A 182 10.59 -20.90 -16.84
N GLU A 183 11.86 -20.76 -17.22
CA GLU A 183 13.01 -21.23 -16.46
C GLU A 183 13.14 -20.57 -15.08
N TYR A 184 12.59 -19.38 -14.87
CA TYR A 184 12.64 -18.65 -13.60
C TYR A 184 11.39 -18.84 -12.74
N GLN A 185 10.32 -19.38 -13.29
CA GLN A 185 9.00 -19.44 -12.61
C GLN A 185 9.00 -20.29 -11.34
N ASN A 186 9.92 -21.27 -11.25
CA ASN A 186 10.06 -22.16 -10.09
C ASN A 186 11.29 -21.82 -9.22
N GLU A 187 12.02 -20.76 -9.55
CA GLU A 187 13.22 -20.35 -8.82
C GLU A 187 12.85 -19.47 -7.60
N ASP A 188 13.75 -19.46 -6.61
CA ASP A 188 13.69 -18.47 -5.52
C ASP A 188 14.32 -17.16 -6.01
N LEU A 189 13.49 -16.17 -6.31
CA LEU A 189 13.96 -14.92 -6.87
C LEU A 189 14.80 -14.08 -5.90
N SER A 190 14.75 -14.35 -4.60
CA SER A 190 15.61 -13.67 -3.62
C SER A 190 17.11 -13.95 -3.86
N GLU A 191 17.46 -15.06 -4.55
CA GLU A 191 18.84 -15.38 -4.92
C GLU A 191 19.40 -14.46 -6.02
N TYR A 192 18.54 -13.75 -6.75
CA TYR A 192 18.92 -12.83 -7.84
C TYR A 192 18.93 -11.36 -7.39
N LEU A 193 18.52 -11.08 -6.13
CA LEU A 193 18.52 -9.74 -5.57
C LEU A 193 19.96 -9.25 -5.37
N ILE A 194 20.25 -8.08 -5.92
CA ILE A 194 21.55 -7.41 -5.82
C ILE A 194 21.39 -6.21 -4.87
N GLU A 195 22.24 -6.12 -3.85
CA GLU A 195 22.34 -4.97 -2.94
C GLU A 195 23.03 -3.77 -3.58
#